data_9c03d0d782878a614d7f182a85e70b35
#
_entry.id   9c03d0d782878a614d7f182a85e70b35
#
_cell.length_a   1.000
_cell.length_b   1.000
_cell.length_c   1.000
_cell.angle_alpha   90.00
_cell.angle_beta   90.00
_cell.angle_gamma   90.00
#
_symmetry.space_group_name_H-M   'P 1'
#
loop_
_entity.id
_entity.type
_entity.pdbx_description
1 polymer ?
#
loop_
_entity_poly.entity_id
_entity_poly.type
_entity_poly.pdbx_seq_one_letter_code
_entity_poly.pdbx_strand_id
1 'polypeptide(L)'
;MKQILLIILLGTGISITAQTLSLSFDDALRQMQQGNRSLKIADKGIEAARAERDKLNALWYPSLQGAGTFVHLSEKIEVKQPLSQFTDPAKDFVHNLVPDDQFISGILDQIGSHTLVFPLAPRNLTTVGLTAEWIVFSGGKRIRAGKIGNTMIDMARENREQTDATQRILLAESYFGLRLAQEVVRVRQDTYNSLQQHYKNALKLEAAGMIDKAGRLFAQVNMDEAQRSLEASQK
;
A
#
# COMPACT_ATOMS: atom_id res chain seq x y z
N MET A 1 54.20 -19.28 30.52
CA MET A 1 54.62 -18.20 29.62
C MET A 1 53.34 -17.61 29.00
N LYS A 2 52.87 -16.51 29.56
CA LYS A 2 51.65 -15.81 29.11
C LYS A 2 52.09 -14.74 28.11
N GLN A 3 51.74 -14.89 26.84
CA GLN A 3 51.91 -13.84 25.85
C GLN A 3 50.74 -12.89 25.94
N ILE A 4 51.00 -11.67 26.36
CA ILE A 4 50.08 -10.55 26.37
C ILE A 4 50.08 -9.97 24.94
N LEU A 5 49.00 -10.18 24.19
CA LEU A 5 48.77 -9.59 22.88
C LEU A 5 48.25 -8.17 23.09
N LEU A 6 49.14 -7.19 22.93
CA LEU A 6 48.75 -5.75 23.00
C LEU A 6 48.10 -5.34 21.68
N ILE A 7 46.78 -5.24 21.66
CA ILE A 7 46.05 -4.69 20.51
C ILE A 7 46.15 -3.17 20.56
N ILE A 8 47.00 -2.60 19.74
CA ILE A 8 47.07 -1.16 19.49
C ILE A 8 45.87 -0.82 18.56
N LEU A 9 44.83 -0.28 19.15
CA LEU A 9 43.68 0.29 18.42
C LEU A 9 44.16 1.63 17.83
N LEU A 10 44.63 1.63 16.58
CA LEU A 10 44.86 2.85 15.82
C LEU A 10 43.51 3.49 15.53
N GLY A 11 43.15 4.46 16.35
CA GLY A 11 42.04 5.36 16.08
C GLY A 11 42.33 6.23 14.86
N THR A 12 41.98 5.79 13.65
CA THR A 12 41.94 6.66 12.49
C THR A 12 40.75 7.60 12.67
N GLY A 13 41.03 8.79 13.16
CA GLY A 13 40.05 9.89 13.18
C GLY A 13 39.64 10.20 11.76
N ILE A 14 38.46 9.70 11.36
CA ILE A 14 37.82 10.13 10.13
C ILE A 14 37.33 11.57 10.39
N SER A 15 38.15 12.53 9.98
CA SER A 15 37.70 13.94 9.91
C SER A 15 36.59 14.01 8.86
N ILE A 16 35.33 13.95 9.30
CA ILE A 16 34.18 14.27 8.46
C ILE A 16 34.26 15.78 8.22
N THR A 17 34.96 16.16 7.17
CA THR A 17 34.84 17.51 6.62
C THR A 17 33.42 17.62 6.10
N ALA A 18 32.56 18.37 6.80
CA ALA A 18 31.26 18.81 6.29
C ALA A 18 31.52 19.69 5.05
N GLN A 19 31.62 19.03 3.89
CA GLN A 19 31.63 19.74 2.63
C GLN A 19 30.26 20.43 2.51
N THR A 20 30.23 21.74 2.52
CA THR A 20 29.07 22.52 2.11
C THR A 20 28.83 22.21 0.64
N LEU A 21 27.94 21.27 0.38
CA LEU A 21 27.58 20.87 -0.97
C LEU A 21 26.79 22.05 -1.56
N SER A 22 27.46 22.84 -2.40
CA SER A 22 26.78 23.88 -3.18
C SER A 22 26.02 23.20 -4.32
N LEU A 23 24.81 22.73 -4.03
CA LEU A 23 23.95 22.10 -5.03
C LEU A 23 23.35 23.20 -5.91
N SER A 24 23.57 23.14 -7.23
CA SER A 24 22.88 24.01 -8.17
C SER A 24 21.41 23.58 -8.31
N PHE A 25 20.55 24.51 -8.74
CA PHE A 25 19.14 24.17 -8.99
C PHE A 25 18.98 23.07 -10.04
N ASP A 26 19.81 23.08 -11.08
CA ASP A 26 19.78 22.07 -12.14
C ASP A 26 20.22 20.68 -11.63
N ASP A 27 21.20 20.63 -10.72
CA ASP A 27 21.61 19.36 -10.09
C ASP A 27 20.51 18.83 -9.18
N ALA A 28 19.88 19.70 -8.40
CA ALA A 28 18.75 19.35 -7.56
C ALA A 28 17.56 18.82 -8.40
N LEU A 29 17.30 19.46 -9.55
CA LEU A 29 16.28 19.02 -10.49
C LEU A 29 16.58 17.63 -11.06
N ARG A 30 17.83 17.38 -11.49
CA ARG A 30 18.25 16.05 -11.96
C ARG A 30 18.11 14.98 -10.88
N GLN A 31 18.52 15.27 -9.67
CA GLN A 31 18.39 14.35 -8.54
C GLN A 31 16.93 14.07 -8.21
N MET A 32 16.08 15.09 -8.22
CA MET A 32 14.64 14.94 -8.03
C MET A 32 14.03 14.02 -9.09
N GLN A 33 14.34 14.25 -10.38
CA GLN A 33 13.80 13.42 -11.46
C GLN A 33 14.21 11.94 -11.36
N GLN A 34 15.40 11.64 -10.86
CA GLN A 34 15.91 10.27 -10.71
C GLN A 34 15.45 9.59 -9.42
N GLY A 35 15.34 10.35 -8.35
CA GLY A 35 15.14 9.84 -7.00
C GLY A 35 13.71 9.95 -6.45
N ASN A 36 12.87 10.81 -7.03
CA ASN A 36 11.57 11.15 -6.46
C ASN A 36 10.61 9.96 -6.45
N ARG A 37 10.06 9.66 -5.27
CA ARG A 37 9.12 8.55 -5.07
C ARG A 37 7.79 8.78 -5.78
N SER A 38 7.31 10.02 -5.83
CA SER A 38 6.03 10.35 -6.49
C SER A 38 6.11 10.08 -7.99
N LEU A 39 7.24 10.41 -8.63
CA LEU A 39 7.47 10.08 -10.04
C LEU A 39 7.53 8.57 -10.27
N LYS A 40 8.23 7.83 -9.42
CA LYS A 40 8.28 6.36 -9.50
C LYS A 40 6.90 5.71 -9.31
N ILE A 41 6.07 6.26 -8.44
CA ILE A 41 4.67 5.80 -8.26
C ILE A 41 3.87 6.08 -9.53
N ALA A 42 4.01 7.26 -10.13
CA ALA A 42 3.33 7.61 -11.37
C ALA A 42 3.79 6.72 -12.55
N ASP A 43 5.08 6.39 -12.64
CA ASP A 43 5.60 5.43 -13.64
C ASP A 43 5.00 4.03 -13.44
N LYS A 44 4.87 3.56 -12.19
CA LYS A 44 4.15 2.30 -11.88
C LYS A 44 2.66 2.38 -12.19
N GLY A 45 2.06 3.56 -12.10
CA GLY A 45 0.69 3.81 -12.56
C GLY A 45 0.52 3.55 -14.06
N ILE A 46 1.50 3.94 -14.88
CA ILE A 46 1.49 3.65 -16.33
C ILE A 46 1.61 2.13 -16.58
N GLU A 47 2.49 1.43 -15.85
CA GLU A 47 2.60 -0.03 -15.96
C GLU A 47 1.28 -0.72 -15.57
N ALA A 48 0.62 -0.28 -14.50
CA ALA A 48 -0.68 -0.80 -14.08
C ALA A 48 -1.76 -0.56 -15.15
N ALA A 49 -1.79 0.63 -15.76
CA ALA A 49 -2.73 0.93 -16.85
C ALA A 49 -2.48 0.04 -18.09
N ARG A 50 -1.22 -0.28 -18.39
CA ARG A 50 -0.87 -1.25 -19.47
C ARG A 50 -1.37 -2.65 -19.14
N ALA A 51 -1.17 -3.13 -17.92
CA ALA A 51 -1.67 -4.43 -17.48
C ALA A 51 -3.21 -4.51 -17.54
N GLU A 52 -3.90 -3.43 -17.17
CA GLU A 52 -5.37 -3.37 -17.28
C GLU A 52 -5.84 -3.38 -18.74
N ARG A 53 -5.16 -2.66 -19.64
CA ARG A 53 -5.42 -2.78 -21.09
C ARG A 53 -5.21 -4.20 -21.59
N ASP A 54 -4.15 -4.88 -21.16
CA ASP A 54 -3.86 -6.26 -21.58
C ASP A 54 -4.92 -7.23 -21.04
N LYS A 55 -5.43 -7.01 -19.84
CA LYS A 55 -6.58 -7.72 -19.30
C LYS A 55 -7.85 -7.49 -20.12
N LEU A 56 -8.10 -6.25 -20.55
CA LEU A 56 -9.22 -5.96 -21.47
C LEU A 56 -9.05 -6.62 -22.85
N ASN A 57 -7.82 -6.72 -23.34
CA ASN A 57 -7.51 -7.44 -24.57
C ASN A 57 -7.64 -8.96 -24.40
N ALA A 58 -7.47 -9.49 -23.20
CA ALA A 58 -7.66 -10.92 -22.90
C ALA A 58 -9.12 -11.38 -23.15
N LEU A 59 -10.08 -10.47 -23.23
CA LEU A 59 -11.47 -10.79 -23.62
C LEU A 59 -11.58 -11.38 -25.07
N TRP A 60 -10.54 -11.31 -25.87
CA TRP A 60 -10.48 -11.94 -27.18
C TRP A 60 -10.20 -13.44 -27.12
N TYR A 61 -9.71 -13.93 -26.00
CA TYR A 61 -9.33 -15.33 -25.79
C TYR A 61 -10.35 -16.05 -24.91
N PRO A 62 -10.45 -17.39 -25.00
CA PRO A 62 -11.27 -18.17 -24.08
C PRO A 62 -10.71 -18.10 -22.65
N SER A 63 -11.58 -17.98 -21.66
CA SER A 63 -11.22 -18.15 -20.26
C SER A 63 -11.35 -19.61 -19.85
N LEU A 64 -10.37 -20.11 -19.09
CA LEU A 64 -10.38 -21.44 -18.52
C LEU A 64 -10.48 -21.31 -16.99
N GLN A 65 -11.45 -22.00 -16.42
CA GLN A 65 -11.68 -22.01 -14.97
C GLN A 65 -11.69 -23.45 -14.46
N GLY A 66 -10.91 -23.71 -13.42
CA GLY A 66 -10.95 -24.98 -12.68
C GLY A 66 -11.60 -24.77 -11.33
N ALA A 67 -12.54 -25.62 -10.97
CA ALA A 67 -13.16 -25.62 -9.65
C ALA A 67 -13.14 -27.02 -9.06
N GLY A 68 -12.82 -27.13 -7.78
CA GLY A 68 -12.91 -28.37 -7.01
C GLY A 68 -13.68 -28.13 -5.73
N THR A 69 -14.65 -29.00 -5.45
CA THR A 69 -15.42 -28.98 -4.21
C THR A 69 -15.30 -30.33 -3.53
N PHE A 70 -14.95 -30.30 -2.25
CA PHE A 70 -14.99 -31.47 -1.39
C PHE A 70 -16.02 -31.23 -0.30
N VAL A 71 -17.00 -32.15 -0.20
CA VAL A 71 -18.04 -32.11 0.83
C VAL A 71 -17.92 -33.40 1.65
N HIS A 72 -17.78 -33.24 2.96
CA HIS A 72 -17.84 -34.32 3.92
C HIS A 72 -19.13 -34.22 4.72
N LEU A 73 -19.98 -35.23 4.60
CA LEU A 73 -21.24 -35.33 5.34
C LEU A 73 -21.00 -36.08 6.64
N SER A 74 -21.55 -35.62 7.74
CA SER A 74 -21.47 -36.28 9.05
C SER A 74 -22.10 -37.69 8.98
N GLU A 75 -23.16 -37.83 8.18
CA GLU A 75 -23.86 -39.07 7.94
C GLU A 75 -24.11 -39.26 6.45
N LYS A 76 -24.28 -40.56 6.04
CA LYS A 76 -24.71 -40.88 4.69
C LYS A 76 -26.17 -40.48 4.53
N ILE A 77 -26.50 -39.89 3.40
CA ILE A 77 -27.91 -39.67 3.06
C ILE A 77 -28.48 -40.92 2.49
N GLU A 78 -29.33 -41.60 3.27
CA GLU A 78 -29.98 -42.83 2.92
C GLU A 78 -31.48 -42.68 3.08
N VAL A 79 -32.24 -43.19 2.11
CA VAL A 79 -33.69 -43.37 2.27
C VAL A 79 -33.91 -44.79 2.74
N LYS A 80 -34.47 -44.95 3.93
CA LYS A 80 -34.83 -46.21 4.52
C LYS A 80 -36.32 -46.43 4.36
N GLN A 81 -36.69 -47.45 3.63
CA GLN A 81 -38.10 -47.82 3.41
C GLN A 81 -38.34 -49.20 3.99
N PRO A 82 -39.07 -49.26 5.11
CA PRO A 82 -39.42 -50.57 5.71
C PRO A 82 -40.39 -51.31 4.79
N LEU A 83 -40.12 -52.59 4.55
CA LEU A 83 -41.00 -53.44 3.75
C LEU A 83 -42.34 -53.71 4.43
N SER A 84 -42.47 -53.43 5.72
CA SER A 84 -43.76 -53.52 6.45
C SER A 84 -44.86 -52.70 5.79
N GLN A 85 -44.53 -51.55 5.15
CA GLN A 85 -45.50 -50.75 4.42
C GLN A 85 -46.24 -51.53 3.29
N PHE A 86 -45.58 -52.55 2.74
CA PHE A 86 -46.15 -53.41 1.69
C PHE A 86 -46.74 -54.70 2.26
N THR A 87 -46.18 -55.21 3.34
CA THR A 87 -46.60 -56.46 3.93
C THR A 87 -47.78 -56.31 4.89
N ASP A 88 -47.95 -55.16 5.56
CA ASP A 88 -49.04 -54.92 6.50
C ASP A 88 -50.40 -54.90 5.81
N PRO A 89 -50.63 -54.28 4.66
CA PRO A 89 -51.87 -54.39 3.93
C PRO A 89 -52.13 -55.83 3.42
N ALA A 90 -51.09 -56.57 3.07
CA ALA A 90 -51.24 -57.96 2.65
C ALA A 90 -51.58 -58.85 3.82
N LYS A 91 -51.11 -58.64 5.01
CA LYS A 91 -51.47 -59.33 6.24
C LYS A 91 -52.96 -59.08 6.57
N ASP A 92 -53.41 -57.84 6.52
CA ASP A 92 -54.79 -57.49 6.76
C ASP A 92 -55.73 -58.19 5.78
N PHE A 93 -55.31 -58.26 4.50
CA PHE A 93 -56.10 -58.98 3.49
C PHE A 93 -56.15 -60.49 3.76
N VAL A 94 -55.01 -61.15 4.10
CA VAL A 94 -54.94 -62.56 4.43
C VAL A 94 -55.72 -62.85 5.68
N HIS A 95 -55.63 -62.05 6.73
CA HIS A 95 -56.37 -62.21 8.00
C HIS A 95 -57.88 -62.18 7.79
N ASN A 96 -58.36 -61.30 6.87
CA ASN A 96 -59.77 -61.23 6.53
C ASN A 96 -60.31 -62.44 5.74
N LEU A 97 -59.42 -63.17 5.00
CA LEU A 97 -59.79 -64.34 4.23
C LEU A 97 -59.66 -65.67 5.04
N VAL A 98 -58.62 -65.77 5.86
CA VAL A 98 -58.27 -66.95 6.67
C VAL A 98 -57.83 -66.45 8.06
N PRO A 99 -58.74 -66.28 9.00
CA PRO A 99 -58.49 -65.70 10.30
C PRO A 99 -57.44 -66.31 11.19
N ASP A 100 -56.99 -67.56 10.90
CA ASP A 100 -56.05 -68.35 11.74
C ASP A 100 -54.81 -68.83 10.95
N ASP A 101 -54.43 -68.06 9.86
CA ASP A 101 -53.26 -68.40 9.06
C ASP A 101 -51.98 -67.86 9.66
N GLN A 102 -51.38 -68.63 10.57
CA GLN A 102 -50.05 -68.24 11.16
C GLN A 102 -48.87 -68.45 10.20
N PHE A 103 -49.01 -69.24 9.15
CA PHE A 103 -47.92 -69.51 8.23
C PHE A 103 -47.67 -68.33 7.25
N ILE A 104 -48.71 -67.84 6.60
CA ILE A 104 -48.58 -66.77 5.65
C ILE A 104 -48.28 -65.44 6.39
N SER A 105 -48.94 -65.19 7.54
CA SER A 105 -48.61 -64.00 8.39
C SER A 105 -47.17 -64.01 8.89
N GLY A 106 -46.62 -65.18 9.26
CA GLY A 106 -45.22 -65.38 9.67
C GLY A 106 -44.22 -65.06 8.54
N ILE A 107 -44.53 -65.45 7.30
CA ILE A 107 -43.69 -65.10 6.14
C ILE A 107 -43.76 -63.64 5.87
N LEU A 108 -44.94 -63.01 5.92
CA LEU A 108 -45.11 -61.58 5.72
C LEU A 108 -44.41 -60.71 6.81
N ASP A 109 -44.41 -61.22 8.07
CA ASP A 109 -43.65 -60.61 9.17
C ASP A 109 -42.15 -60.67 8.92
N GLN A 110 -41.65 -61.81 8.47
CA GLN A 110 -40.24 -61.99 8.14
C GLN A 110 -39.81 -61.04 7.01
N ILE A 111 -40.61 -60.93 5.95
CA ILE A 111 -40.37 -60.02 4.85
C ILE A 111 -40.48 -58.57 5.34
N GLY A 112 -41.51 -58.19 6.12
CA GLY A 112 -41.75 -56.85 6.66
C GLY A 112 -40.69 -56.37 7.62
N SER A 113 -39.97 -57.31 8.29
CA SER A 113 -38.87 -56.97 9.16
C SER A 113 -37.63 -56.37 8.44
N HIS A 114 -37.54 -56.54 7.12
CA HIS A 114 -36.47 -56.03 6.33
C HIS A 114 -36.71 -54.57 5.91
N THR A 115 -35.64 -53.80 5.94
CA THR A 115 -35.66 -52.38 5.49
C THR A 115 -34.83 -52.26 4.22
N LEU A 116 -35.40 -51.72 3.17
CA LEU A 116 -34.64 -51.32 1.99
C LEU A 116 -33.93 -50.02 2.25
N VAL A 117 -32.63 -50.04 2.04
CA VAL A 117 -31.77 -48.82 2.22
C VAL A 117 -31.27 -48.39 0.85
N PHE A 118 -31.69 -47.21 0.43
CA PHE A 118 -31.27 -46.62 -0.82
C PHE A 118 -30.27 -45.50 -0.50
N PRO A 119 -28.97 -45.64 -0.76
CA PRO A 119 -28.01 -44.61 -0.57
C PRO A 119 -28.21 -43.54 -1.63
N LEU A 120 -28.52 -42.27 -1.22
CA LEU A 120 -28.70 -41.14 -2.11
C LEU A 120 -27.40 -40.39 -2.32
N ALA A 121 -26.55 -40.31 -1.31
CA ALA A 121 -25.27 -39.65 -1.44
C ALA A 121 -24.19 -40.31 -0.57
N PRO A 122 -22.98 -40.44 -1.08
CA PRO A 122 -21.85 -40.94 -0.28
C PRO A 122 -21.46 -39.92 0.78
N ARG A 123 -20.80 -40.35 1.85
CA ARG A 123 -20.34 -39.49 2.94
C ARG A 123 -19.31 -38.47 2.46
N ASN A 124 -18.50 -38.82 1.46
CA ASN A 124 -17.51 -37.96 0.84
C ASN A 124 -17.91 -37.72 -0.61
N LEU A 125 -18.14 -36.46 -0.95
CA LEU A 125 -18.44 -36.05 -2.32
C LEU A 125 -17.32 -35.11 -2.80
N THR A 126 -16.61 -35.56 -3.82
CA THR A 126 -15.58 -34.75 -4.48
C THR A 126 -16.05 -34.44 -5.89
N THR A 127 -16.14 -33.17 -6.22
CA THR A 127 -16.46 -32.72 -7.57
C THR A 127 -15.30 -31.90 -8.10
N VAL A 128 -14.81 -32.22 -9.28
CA VAL A 128 -13.79 -31.44 -10.00
C VAL A 128 -14.35 -31.11 -11.36
N GLY A 129 -14.27 -29.83 -11.72
CA GLY A 129 -14.76 -29.33 -13.01
C GLY A 129 -13.77 -28.40 -13.68
N LEU A 130 -13.69 -28.49 -15.00
CA LEU A 130 -13.01 -27.52 -15.86
C LEU A 130 -14.05 -26.89 -16.77
N THR A 131 -14.12 -25.56 -16.77
CA THR A 131 -15.04 -24.81 -17.64
C THR A 131 -14.22 -23.92 -18.58
N ALA A 132 -14.50 -24.01 -19.87
CA ALA A 132 -13.96 -23.10 -20.87
C ALA A 132 -15.10 -22.21 -21.38
N GLU A 133 -14.92 -20.90 -21.27
CA GLU A 133 -15.91 -19.93 -21.77
C GLU A 133 -15.28 -19.01 -22.82
N TRP A 134 -15.89 -18.93 -23.96
CA TRP A 134 -15.45 -18.04 -25.03
C TRP A 134 -16.61 -17.23 -25.58
N ILE A 135 -16.52 -15.91 -25.41
CA ILE A 135 -17.52 -14.99 -25.95
C ILE A 135 -17.20 -14.78 -27.45
N VAL A 136 -17.89 -15.44 -28.35
CA VAL A 136 -17.65 -15.32 -29.81
C VAL A 136 -18.10 -13.97 -30.34
N PHE A 137 -19.23 -13.46 -29.85
CA PHE A 137 -19.80 -12.16 -30.29
C PHE A 137 -20.21 -11.34 -29.09
N SER A 138 -19.80 -10.07 -29.04
CA SER A 138 -20.05 -9.15 -27.92
C SER A 138 -20.67 -7.81 -28.36
N GLY A 139 -21.20 -7.70 -29.57
CA GLY A 139 -21.80 -6.45 -30.06
C GLY A 139 -20.84 -5.26 -30.05
N GLY A 140 -19.55 -5.47 -30.36
CA GLY A 140 -18.54 -4.42 -30.38
C GLY A 140 -17.95 -4.03 -29.03
N LYS A 141 -18.36 -4.65 -27.92
CA LYS A 141 -17.85 -4.36 -26.56
C LYS A 141 -16.34 -4.53 -26.47
N ARG A 142 -15.76 -5.58 -27.07
CA ARG A 142 -14.31 -5.85 -27.07
C ARG A 142 -13.51 -4.72 -27.73
N ILE A 143 -13.97 -4.21 -28.87
CA ILE A 143 -13.31 -3.12 -29.59
C ILE A 143 -13.31 -1.85 -28.73
N ARG A 144 -14.45 -1.56 -28.07
CA ARG A 144 -14.57 -0.41 -27.17
C ARG A 144 -13.71 -0.60 -25.91
N ALA A 145 -13.64 -1.80 -25.36
CA ALA A 145 -12.79 -2.12 -24.22
C ALA A 145 -11.31 -1.86 -24.54
N GLY A 146 -10.82 -2.26 -25.73
CA GLY A 146 -9.47 -1.95 -26.17
C GLY A 146 -9.20 -0.45 -26.27
N LYS A 147 -10.15 0.34 -26.78
CA LYS A 147 -10.04 1.81 -26.83
C LYS A 147 -9.99 2.41 -25.41
N ILE A 148 -10.84 1.95 -24.51
CA ILE A 148 -10.84 2.37 -23.10
C ILE A 148 -9.46 2.08 -22.48
N GLY A 149 -8.91 0.88 -22.69
CA GLY A 149 -7.58 0.53 -22.19
C GLY A 149 -6.47 1.47 -22.68
N ASN A 150 -6.50 1.88 -23.94
CA ASN A 150 -5.55 2.87 -24.48
C ASN A 150 -5.73 4.24 -23.83
N THR A 151 -6.98 4.71 -23.69
CA THR A 151 -7.28 5.97 -22.99
C THR A 151 -6.80 5.95 -21.54
N MET A 152 -6.92 4.81 -20.83
CA MET A 152 -6.39 4.66 -19.47
C MET A 152 -4.86 4.83 -19.42
N ILE A 153 -4.13 4.34 -20.42
CA ILE A 153 -2.69 4.55 -20.51
C ILE A 153 -2.36 6.03 -20.73
N ASP A 154 -3.10 6.70 -21.62
CA ASP A 154 -2.89 8.11 -21.90
C ASP A 154 -3.19 8.96 -20.65
N MET A 155 -4.28 8.69 -19.93
CA MET A 155 -4.57 9.33 -18.65
C MET A 155 -3.46 9.10 -17.60
N ALA A 156 -2.87 7.91 -17.54
CA ALA A 156 -1.77 7.62 -16.62
C ALA A 156 -0.50 8.39 -17.00
N ARG A 157 -0.23 8.60 -18.29
CA ARG A 157 0.89 9.42 -18.78
C ARG A 157 0.69 10.89 -18.41
N GLU A 158 -0.49 11.44 -18.67
CA GLU A 158 -0.83 12.82 -18.29
C GLU A 158 -0.70 13.04 -16.77
N ASN A 159 -1.18 12.09 -15.96
CA ASN A 159 -1.01 12.14 -14.51
C ASN A 159 0.48 12.13 -14.09
N ARG A 160 1.30 11.39 -14.81
CA ARG A 160 2.77 11.40 -14.58
C ARG A 160 3.38 12.76 -14.91
N GLU A 161 2.97 13.40 -16.02
CA GLU A 161 3.44 14.74 -16.39
C GLU A 161 2.97 15.80 -15.39
N GLN A 162 1.72 15.74 -14.95
CA GLN A 162 1.20 16.59 -13.88
C GLN A 162 1.99 16.43 -12.58
N THR A 163 2.32 15.19 -12.23
CA THR A 163 3.14 14.89 -11.04
C THR A 163 4.53 15.51 -11.19
N ASP A 164 5.19 15.40 -12.35
CA ASP A 164 6.51 16.01 -12.59
C ASP A 164 6.45 17.54 -12.45
N ALA A 165 5.44 18.17 -13.05
CA ALA A 165 5.25 19.63 -12.92
C ALA A 165 5.07 20.07 -11.46
N THR A 166 4.25 19.34 -10.71
CA THR A 166 4.03 19.62 -9.28
C THR A 166 5.32 19.46 -8.47
N GLN A 167 6.10 18.40 -8.72
CA GLN A 167 7.36 18.18 -8.01
C GLN A 167 8.42 19.23 -8.36
N ARG A 168 8.43 19.75 -9.59
CA ARG A 168 9.31 20.87 -9.98
C ARG A 168 8.96 22.16 -9.23
N ILE A 169 7.66 22.46 -9.07
CA ILE A 169 7.22 23.63 -8.30
C ILE A 169 7.66 23.50 -6.85
N LEU A 170 7.39 22.34 -6.20
CA LEU A 170 7.79 22.09 -4.82
C LEU A 170 9.32 22.18 -4.62
N LEU A 171 10.09 21.67 -5.59
CA LEU A 171 11.55 21.81 -5.57
C LEU A 171 11.96 23.28 -5.66
N ALA A 172 11.37 24.06 -6.57
CA ALA A 172 11.69 25.48 -6.73
C ALA A 172 11.37 26.26 -5.46
N GLU A 173 10.20 26.06 -4.87
CA GLU A 173 9.80 26.68 -3.60
C GLU A 173 10.79 26.34 -2.47
N SER A 174 11.14 25.08 -2.33
CA SER A 174 12.07 24.64 -1.28
C SER A 174 13.49 25.16 -1.50
N TYR A 175 13.99 25.12 -2.74
CA TYR A 175 15.34 25.55 -3.08
C TYR A 175 15.50 27.06 -2.89
N PHE A 176 14.60 27.86 -3.47
CA PHE A 176 14.67 29.31 -3.35
C PHE A 176 14.28 29.80 -1.96
N GLY A 177 13.37 29.10 -1.26
CA GLY A 177 13.08 29.36 0.14
C GLY A 177 14.31 29.19 1.04
N LEU A 178 15.07 28.12 0.84
CA LEU A 178 16.34 27.90 1.55
C LEU A 178 17.36 29.01 1.22
N ARG A 179 17.50 29.37 -0.06
CA ARG A 179 18.42 30.45 -0.48
C ARG A 179 18.03 31.80 0.13
N LEU A 180 16.74 32.09 0.17
CA LEU A 180 16.23 33.31 0.83
C LEU A 180 16.55 33.29 2.33
N ALA A 181 16.32 32.20 3.02
CA ALA A 181 16.62 32.08 4.44
C ALA A 181 18.12 32.27 4.73
N GLN A 182 18.99 31.71 3.92
CA GLN A 182 20.44 31.89 4.01
C GLN A 182 20.84 33.38 3.82
N GLU A 183 20.22 34.05 2.85
CA GLU A 183 20.49 35.45 2.58
C GLU A 183 19.98 36.34 3.71
N VAL A 184 18.84 36.06 4.30
CA VAL A 184 18.33 36.76 5.49
C VAL A 184 19.30 36.62 6.66
N VAL A 185 19.84 35.42 6.92
CA VAL A 185 20.86 35.24 7.97
C VAL A 185 22.11 36.08 7.66
N ARG A 186 22.57 36.09 6.40
CA ARG A 186 23.73 36.89 5.99
C ARG A 186 23.51 38.39 6.24
N VAL A 187 22.37 38.91 5.80
CA VAL A 187 22.04 40.32 6.00
C VAL A 187 21.97 40.70 7.48
N ARG A 188 21.36 39.84 8.31
CA ARG A 188 21.30 40.09 9.76
C ARG A 188 22.68 40.01 10.43
N GLN A 189 23.55 39.11 9.96
CA GLN A 189 24.94 39.05 10.43
C GLN A 189 25.70 40.34 10.09
N ASP A 190 25.55 40.86 8.86
CA ASP A 190 26.18 42.11 8.43
C ASP A 190 25.64 43.31 9.24
N THR A 191 24.34 43.33 9.52
CA THR A 191 23.71 44.33 10.39
C THR A 191 24.28 44.29 11.80
N TYR A 192 24.36 43.09 12.41
CA TYR A 192 24.97 42.94 13.74
C TYR A 192 26.43 43.41 13.76
N ASN A 193 27.24 43.05 12.78
CA ASN A 193 28.64 43.43 12.69
C ASN A 193 28.77 45.00 12.59
N SER A 194 27.90 45.64 11.80
CA SER A 194 27.86 47.07 11.65
C SER A 194 27.49 47.76 12.95
N LEU A 195 26.45 47.29 13.64
CA LEU A 195 26.01 47.87 14.92
C LEU A 195 27.02 47.60 16.05
N GLN A 196 27.70 46.47 16.03
CA GLN A 196 28.83 46.19 16.93
C GLN A 196 29.95 47.20 16.75
N GLN A 197 30.27 47.55 15.49
CA GLN A 197 31.26 48.58 15.20
C GLN A 197 30.79 49.98 15.67
N HIS A 198 29.51 50.32 15.46
CA HIS A 198 28.91 51.56 15.99
C HIS A 198 29.00 51.62 17.52
N TYR A 199 28.69 50.56 18.24
CA TYR A 199 28.83 50.48 19.69
C TYR A 199 30.28 50.65 20.14
N LYS A 200 31.27 50.05 19.47
CA LYS A 200 32.70 50.25 19.74
C LYS A 200 33.13 51.69 19.53
N ASN A 201 32.59 52.35 18.52
CA ASN A 201 32.84 53.79 18.28
C ASN A 201 32.19 54.67 19.34
N ALA A 202 30.94 54.36 19.76
CA ALA A 202 30.27 55.06 20.85
C ALA A 202 31.05 55.02 22.17
N LEU A 203 31.65 53.85 22.50
CA LEU A 203 32.51 53.71 23.67
C LEU A 203 33.73 54.68 23.60
N LYS A 204 34.36 54.81 22.44
CA LYS A 204 35.51 55.72 22.27
C LYS A 204 35.09 57.18 22.37
N LEU A 205 33.93 57.55 21.81
CA LEU A 205 33.40 58.93 21.88
C LEU A 205 32.97 59.31 23.29
N GLU A 206 32.36 58.38 24.06
CA GLU A 206 32.03 58.62 25.47
C GLU A 206 33.32 58.86 26.29
N ALA A 207 34.35 58.00 26.08
CA ALA A 207 35.65 58.13 26.76
C ALA A 207 36.34 59.43 26.43
N ALA A 208 36.12 60.00 25.24
CA ALA A 208 36.62 61.34 24.83
C ALA A 208 35.73 62.50 25.26
N GLY A 209 34.62 62.25 25.96
CA GLY A 209 33.65 63.23 26.40
C GLY A 209 32.81 63.85 25.29
N MET A 210 32.79 63.22 24.08
CA MET A 210 32.09 63.75 22.90
C MET A 210 30.61 63.34 22.83
N ILE A 211 30.22 62.30 23.54
CA ILE A 211 28.82 61.82 23.75
C ILE A 211 28.59 61.50 25.24
N ASP A 212 27.34 61.51 25.63
CA ASP A 212 26.91 61.15 26.97
C ASP A 212 26.68 59.61 27.12
N LYS A 213 26.48 59.17 28.34
CA LYS A 213 26.16 57.78 28.66
C LYS A 213 24.88 57.28 27.97
N ALA A 214 23.91 58.16 27.74
CA ALA A 214 22.65 57.80 27.06
C ALA A 214 22.90 57.42 25.60
N GLY A 215 23.74 58.18 24.89
CA GLY A 215 24.17 57.86 23.52
C GLY A 215 24.87 56.50 23.38
N ARG A 216 25.77 56.18 24.32
CA ARG A 216 26.39 54.84 24.35
C ARG A 216 25.37 53.72 24.63
N LEU A 217 24.50 53.91 25.62
CA LEU A 217 23.45 52.93 25.94
C LEU A 217 22.51 52.67 24.76
N PHE A 218 22.16 53.72 24.02
CA PHE A 218 21.37 53.59 22.79
C PHE A 218 22.07 52.74 21.73
N ALA A 219 23.36 52.95 21.52
CA ALA A 219 24.15 52.13 20.60
C ALA A 219 24.24 50.63 21.07
N GLN A 220 24.32 50.43 22.38
CA GLN A 220 24.32 49.09 22.98
C GLN A 220 22.99 48.36 22.75
N VAL A 221 21.86 49.01 23.04
CA VAL A 221 20.52 48.43 22.84
C VAL A 221 20.30 48.03 21.39
N ASN A 222 20.70 48.86 20.43
CA ASN A 222 20.59 48.55 19.02
C ASN A 222 21.45 47.34 18.61
N MET A 223 22.67 47.22 19.13
CA MET A 223 23.53 46.04 18.92
C MET A 223 22.91 44.77 19.51
N ASP A 224 22.41 44.83 20.75
CA ASP A 224 21.77 43.68 21.44
C ASP A 224 20.50 43.23 20.71
N GLU A 225 19.73 44.16 20.14
CA GLU A 225 18.55 43.87 19.33
C GLU A 225 18.93 43.16 18.02
N ALA A 226 19.97 43.64 17.35
CA ALA A 226 20.49 43.00 16.14
C ALA A 226 21.02 41.60 16.42
N GLN A 227 21.68 41.37 17.56
CA GLN A 227 22.12 40.06 17.99
C GLN A 227 20.95 39.12 18.17
N ARG A 228 19.91 39.52 18.92
CA ARG A 228 18.69 38.69 19.08
C ARG A 228 18.02 38.37 17.74
N SER A 229 17.96 39.36 16.84
CA SER A 229 17.40 39.18 15.50
C SER A 229 18.21 38.18 14.65
N LEU A 230 19.54 38.20 14.75
CA LEU A 230 20.43 37.23 14.12
C LEU A 230 20.20 35.80 14.68
N GLU A 231 20.23 35.65 16.01
CA GLU A 231 20.00 34.38 16.68
C GLU A 231 18.63 33.75 16.33
N ALA A 232 17.60 34.61 16.23
CA ALA A 232 16.26 34.16 15.81
C ALA A 232 16.23 33.68 14.35
N SER A 233 17.08 34.23 13.47
CA SER A 233 17.15 33.83 12.06
C SER A 233 17.95 32.53 11.80
N GLN A 234 18.74 32.11 12.77
CA GLN A 234 19.57 30.88 12.68
C GLN A 234 18.83 29.62 13.18
N LYS A 235 17.66 29.77 13.77
CA LYS A 235 16.78 28.69 14.25
C LYS A 235 15.81 28.23 13.19
#